data_69b9072a2cccdf0a7ad3a126b619154f
#
_entry.id   69b9072a2cccdf0a7ad3a126b619154f
#
_cell.length_a   1.000
_cell.length_b   1.000
_cell.length_c   1.000
_cell.angle_alpha   90.00
_cell.angle_beta   90.00
_cell.angle_gamma   90.00
#
_symmetry.space_group_name_H-M   'P 1'
#
loop_
_entity.id
_entity.type
_entity.pdbx_description
1 polymer ?
#
loop_
_entity_poly.entity_id
_entity_poly.type
_entity_poly.pdbx_seq_one_letter_code
_entity_poly.pdbx_strand_id
1 'polypeptide(L)'
;MLCGYYFFFLENYSFFHVTSIKHEKANKLEKFPKICILGEGGVGKSSLVSLLQGRMDDSTTGTQEPTIGLEIEDSRINGKKCTIWDLGGQKRFKSMWNDFLKNSGLAVLVCDSTEENVKKTKAILDRFANRIGSKVIAIANKQDLPGALGAEEVQKKLGGIRTYEMSAIRAELKERMKQILEYEMDTD
;
A
#
# COMPACT_ATOMS: atom_id res chain seq x y z
N MET A 1 5.45 -22.94 36.44
CA MET A 1 5.69 -21.53 36.08
C MET A 1 6.72 -21.45 34.94
N LEU A 2 6.56 -22.23 33.84
CA LEU A 2 7.50 -22.32 32.71
C LEU A 2 6.80 -22.26 31.34
N CYS A 3 5.47 -22.03 31.30
CA CYS A 3 4.71 -22.06 30.04
C CYS A 3 4.61 -20.70 29.32
N GLY A 4 4.86 -19.59 30.02
CA GLY A 4 4.73 -18.25 29.45
C GLY A 4 5.91 -17.78 28.61
N TYR A 5 7.13 -18.28 28.90
CA TYR A 5 8.34 -17.88 28.18
C TYR A 5 8.50 -18.56 26.83
N TYR A 6 7.96 -19.76 26.65
CA TYR A 6 8.04 -20.50 25.38
C TYR A 6 7.15 -19.90 24.30
N PHE A 7 5.98 -19.36 24.68
CA PHE A 7 5.05 -18.72 23.72
C PHE A 7 5.58 -17.39 23.19
N PHE A 8 6.20 -16.59 24.08
CA PHE A 8 6.83 -15.32 23.71
C PHE A 8 8.05 -15.50 22.79
N PHE A 9 8.78 -16.61 22.96
CA PHE A 9 9.95 -16.93 22.14
C PHE A 9 9.58 -17.40 20.74
N LEU A 10 8.45 -18.13 20.58
CA LEU A 10 7.98 -18.61 19.28
C LEU A 10 7.37 -17.46 18.43
N GLU A 11 6.65 -16.53 19.03
CA GLU A 11 6.15 -15.35 18.31
C GLU A 11 7.29 -14.45 17.81
N ASN A 12 8.33 -14.24 18.62
CA ASN A 12 9.50 -13.48 18.21
C ASN A 12 10.34 -14.20 17.15
N TYR A 13 10.47 -15.51 17.24
CA TYR A 13 11.23 -16.30 16.26
C TYR A 13 10.55 -16.34 14.90
N SER A 14 9.23 -16.48 14.87
CA SER A 14 8.41 -16.40 13.64
C SER A 14 8.47 -15.01 13.02
N PHE A 15 8.43 -13.94 13.84
CA PHE A 15 8.51 -12.58 13.38
C PHE A 15 9.89 -12.23 12.80
N PHE A 16 10.98 -12.64 13.45
CA PHE A 16 12.35 -12.45 12.95
C PHE A 16 12.61 -13.26 11.68
N HIS A 17 12.08 -14.46 11.56
CA HIS A 17 12.28 -15.29 10.38
C HIS A 17 11.52 -14.73 9.17
N VAL A 18 10.28 -14.29 9.37
CA VAL A 18 9.47 -13.64 8.31
C VAL A 18 10.09 -12.31 7.86
N THR A 19 10.63 -11.50 8.79
CA THR A 19 11.32 -10.26 8.43
C THR A 19 12.65 -10.53 7.73
N SER A 20 13.42 -11.54 8.15
CA SER A 20 14.70 -11.91 7.51
C SER A 20 14.51 -12.37 6.07
N ILE A 21 13.54 -13.25 5.81
CA ILE A 21 13.22 -13.73 4.44
C ILE A 21 12.71 -12.57 3.57
N LYS A 22 11.91 -11.67 4.13
CA LYS A 22 11.43 -10.48 3.40
C LYS A 22 12.57 -9.49 3.11
N HIS A 23 13.52 -9.30 4.02
CA HIS A 23 14.71 -8.50 3.79
C HIS A 23 15.64 -9.08 2.71
N GLU A 24 15.85 -10.40 2.70
CA GLU A 24 16.65 -11.06 1.67
C GLU A 24 15.99 -10.95 0.29
N LYS A 25 14.66 -11.12 0.23
CA LYS A 25 13.89 -10.89 -1.00
C LYS A 25 13.94 -9.42 -1.43
N ALA A 26 13.87 -8.48 -0.48
CA ALA A 26 13.98 -7.04 -0.73
C ALA A 26 15.34 -6.67 -1.36
N ASN A 27 16.46 -7.16 -0.81
CA ASN A 27 17.80 -6.89 -1.33
C ASN A 27 18.03 -7.44 -2.75
N LYS A 28 17.35 -8.53 -3.12
CA LYS A 28 17.41 -9.10 -4.47
C LYS A 28 16.61 -8.30 -5.50
N LEU A 29 15.67 -7.46 -5.06
CA LEU A 29 14.73 -6.70 -5.88
C LEU A 29 15.11 -5.23 -6.09
N GLU A 30 16.24 -4.73 -5.52
CA GLU A 30 16.71 -3.34 -5.67
C GLU A 30 16.98 -2.92 -7.14
N LYS A 31 16.96 -3.88 -8.07
CA LYS A 31 17.23 -3.65 -9.49
C LYS A 31 16.04 -3.02 -10.26
N PHE A 32 14.85 -2.99 -9.68
CA PHE A 32 13.64 -2.53 -10.35
C PHE A 32 12.97 -1.38 -9.60
N PRO A 33 12.26 -0.47 -10.29
CA PRO A 33 11.49 0.58 -9.64
C PRO A 33 10.59 0.02 -8.54
N LYS A 34 10.63 0.64 -7.38
CA LYS A 34 9.90 0.24 -6.19
C LYS A 34 8.68 1.13 -6.01
N ILE A 35 7.51 0.53 -5.95
CA ILE A 35 6.24 1.19 -5.67
C ILE A 35 5.79 0.78 -4.26
N CYS A 36 5.70 1.74 -3.34
CA CYS A 36 5.21 1.49 -1.98
C CYS A 36 3.74 1.88 -1.87
N ILE A 37 2.90 0.94 -1.45
CA ILE A 37 1.47 1.18 -1.19
C ILE A 37 1.27 1.25 0.31
N LEU A 38 0.79 2.39 0.82
CA LEU A 38 0.63 2.66 2.25
C LEU A 38 -0.70 3.34 2.56
N GLY A 39 -1.17 3.22 3.79
CA GLY A 39 -2.47 3.71 4.27
C GLY A 39 -2.93 2.92 5.49
N GLU A 40 -4.04 3.32 6.09
CA GLU A 40 -4.63 2.65 7.26
C GLU A 40 -5.00 1.19 6.97
N GLY A 41 -5.28 0.41 8.01
CA GLY A 41 -5.86 -0.91 7.86
C GLY A 41 -7.26 -0.83 7.22
N GLY A 42 -7.58 -1.77 6.32
CA GLY A 42 -8.91 -1.89 5.73
C GLY A 42 -9.28 -0.90 4.61
N VAL A 43 -8.34 -0.02 4.18
CA VAL A 43 -8.59 0.94 3.07
C VAL A 43 -8.56 0.30 1.68
N GLY A 44 -8.15 -0.98 1.57
CA GLY A 44 -8.15 -1.72 0.30
C GLY A 44 -6.80 -1.73 -0.44
N LYS A 45 -5.66 -1.58 0.26
CA LYS A 45 -4.32 -1.66 -0.35
C LYS A 45 -4.07 -2.99 -1.05
N SER A 46 -4.24 -4.09 -0.33
CA SER A 46 -4.05 -5.45 -0.87
C SER A 46 -5.06 -5.78 -1.96
N SER A 47 -6.28 -5.22 -1.88
CA SER A 47 -7.27 -5.34 -2.96
C SER A 47 -6.81 -4.62 -4.23
N LEU A 48 -6.16 -3.45 -4.11
CA LEU A 48 -5.57 -2.74 -5.26
C LEU A 48 -4.41 -3.54 -5.86
N VAL A 49 -3.59 -4.21 -5.03
CA VAL A 49 -2.52 -5.10 -5.52
C VAL A 49 -3.13 -6.30 -6.25
N SER A 50 -4.17 -6.92 -5.69
CA SER A 50 -4.89 -8.03 -6.34
C SER A 50 -5.52 -7.61 -7.67
N LEU A 51 -6.11 -6.42 -7.73
CA LEU A 51 -6.63 -5.81 -8.96
C LEU A 51 -5.53 -5.69 -10.03
N LEU A 52 -4.38 -5.12 -9.68
CA LEU A 52 -3.23 -4.97 -10.58
C LEU A 52 -2.74 -6.31 -11.12
N GLN A 53 -2.71 -7.34 -10.29
CA GLN A 53 -2.28 -8.69 -10.66
C GLN A 53 -3.36 -9.47 -11.44
N GLY A 54 -4.59 -8.96 -11.50
CA GLY A 54 -5.71 -9.66 -12.13
C GLY A 54 -6.18 -10.89 -11.34
N ARG A 55 -5.96 -10.89 -10.03
CA ARG A 55 -6.40 -11.96 -9.10
C ARG A 55 -7.76 -11.66 -8.46
N MET A 56 -8.56 -10.83 -9.10
CA MET A 56 -9.92 -10.52 -8.67
C MET A 56 -10.83 -11.62 -9.22
N ASP A 57 -11.24 -12.55 -8.38
CA ASP A 57 -12.33 -13.49 -8.63
C ASP A 57 -13.54 -13.13 -7.75
N ASP A 58 -14.70 -13.66 -8.06
CA ASP A 58 -15.95 -13.40 -7.32
C ASP A 58 -15.88 -13.86 -5.85
N SER A 59 -14.87 -14.67 -5.49
CA SER A 59 -14.61 -15.12 -4.13
C SER A 59 -13.85 -14.08 -3.29
N THR A 60 -13.22 -13.08 -3.91
CA THR A 60 -12.43 -12.04 -3.24
C THR A 60 -13.27 -10.93 -2.60
N THR A 61 -14.60 -10.96 -2.70
CA THR A 61 -15.51 -10.05 -1.98
C THR A 61 -15.59 -10.32 -0.48
N GLY A 62 -14.91 -11.38 0.00
CA GLY A 62 -14.75 -11.67 1.42
C GLY A 62 -13.74 -10.75 2.12
N THR A 63 -13.77 -10.72 3.45
CA THR A 63 -12.81 -10.01 4.29
C THR A 63 -11.40 -10.55 4.04
N GLN A 64 -10.57 -9.80 3.32
CA GLN A 64 -9.15 -10.13 3.20
C GLN A 64 -8.48 -10.06 4.59
N GLU A 65 -7.65 -11.06 4.89
CA GLU A 65 -6.84 -11.02 6.10
C GLU A 65 -5.90 -9.81 6.07
N PRO A 66 -5.71 -9.11 7.20
CA PRO A 66 -4.82 -7.97 7.25
C PRO A 66 -3.37 -8.35 6.94
N THR A 67 -2.73 -7.61 6.05
CA THR A 67 -1.30 -7.78 5.73
C THR A 67 -0.43 -7.66 6.98
N ILE A 68 0.39 -8.70 7.22
CA ILE A 68 1.32 -8.74 8.34
C ILE A 68 2.66 -8.14 7.91
N GLY A 69 2.94 -6.92 8.37
CA GLY A 69 4.18 -6.20 8.12
C GLY A 69 4.31 -5.71 6.68
N LEU A 70 4.73 -6.57 5.76
CA LEU A 70 5.03 -6.23 4.37
C LEU A 70 4.78 -7.42 3.45
N GLU A 71 4.15 -7.19 2.30
CA GLU A 71 4.12 -8.11 1.17
C GLU A 71 4.83 -7.48 -0.03
N ILE A 72 5.63 -8.28 -0.75
CA ILE A 72 6.39 -7.84 -1.92
C ILE A 72 5.99 -8.69 -3.11
N GLU A 73 5.55 -8.01 -4.17
CA GLU A 73 5.09 -8.62 -5.40
C GLU A 73 5.89 -8.12 -6.58
N ASP A 74 6.37 -9.04 -7.43
CA ASP A 74 6.91 -8.68 -8.74
C ASP A 74 5.76 -8.34 -9.67
N SER A 75 5.89 -7.25 -10.41
CA SER A 75 4.88 -6.79 -11.35
C SER A 75 5.49 -6.27 -12.65
N ARG A 76 4.62 -6.12 -13.65
CA ARG A 76 4.94 -5.42 -14.90
C ARG A 76 3.88 -4.37 -15.17
N ILE A 77 4.32 -3.14 -15.27
CA ILE A 77 3.47 -2.01 -15.66
C ILE A 77 3.94 -1.58 -17.03
N ASN A 78 3.09 -1.75 -18.04
CA ASN A 78 3.38 -1.49 -19.46
C ASN A 78 4.71 -2.12 -19.94
N GLY A 79 4.93 -3.39 -19.58
CA GLY A 79 6.15 -4.12 -19.96
C GLY A 79 7.38 -3.85 -19.08
N LYS A 80 7.43 -2.75 -18.33
CA LYS A 80 8.51 -2.41 -17.41
C LYS A 80 8.36 -3.20 -16.11
N LYS A 81 9.42 -3.90 -15.71
CA LYS A 81 9.44 -4.60 -14.41
C LYS A 81 9.45 -3.60 -13.29
N CYS A 82 8.66 -3.86 -12.24
CA CYS A 82 8.65 -3.12 -10.99
C CYS A 82 8.38 -4.07 -9.82
N THR A 83 8.57 -3.58 -8.60
CA THR A 83 8.19 -4.28 -7.38
C THR A 83 7.15 -3.47 -6.63
N ILE A 84 6.07 -4.13 -6.23
CA ILE A 84 5.01 -3.53 -5.43
C ILE A 84 5.19 -3.98 -3.98
N TRP A 85 5.29 -3.02 -3.08
CA TRP A 85 5.46 -3.22 -1.66
C TRP A 85 4.16 -2.83 -0.95
N ASP A 86 3.33 -3.81 -0.58
CA ASP A 86 2.10 -3.58 0.20
C ASP A 86 2.44 -3.51 1.68
N LEU A 87 2.39 -2.31 2.24
CA LEU A 87 2.73 -2.07 3.63
C LEU A 87 1.52 -2.31 4.54
N GLY A 88 1.68 -3.20 5.53
CA GLY A 88 0.65 -3.46 6.53
C GLY A 88 0.19 -2.18 7.23
N GLY A 89 -1.12 -1.88 7.15
CA GLY A 89 -1.69 -0.62 7.63
C GLY A 89 -1.97 -0.57 9.14
N GLN A 90 -1.83 -1.69 9.86
CA GLN A 90 -2.06 -1.72 11.30
C GLN A 90 -1.01 -0.89 12.05
N LYS A 91 -1.43 -0.23 13.14
CA LYS A 91 -0.60 0.69 13.94
C LYS A 91 0.76 0.08 14.33
N ARG A 92 0.78 -1.21 14.70
CA ARG A 92 2.00 -1.94 15.11
C ARG A 92 3.05 -2.05 14.01
N PHE A 93 2.67 -2.01 12.74
CA PHE A 93 3.61 -2.14 11.61
C PHE A 93 4.13 -0.81 11.07
N LYS A 94 3.49 0.31 11.43
CA LYS A 94 3.87 1.64 10.93
C LYS A 94 5.28 2.08 11.37
N SER A 95 5.83 1.53 12.45
CA SER A 95 7.22 1.79 12.86
C SER A 95 8.24 1.32 11.83
N MET A 96 7.92 0.25 11.09
CA MET A 96 8.78 -0.35 10.07
C MET A 96 8.75 0.42 8.74
N TRP A 97 7.76 1.29 8.53
CA TRP A 97 7.61 2.04 7.27
C TRP A 97 8.81 2.95 6.98
N ASN A 98 9.49 3.45 8.00
CA ASN A 98 10.71 4.25 7.82
C ASN A 98 11.77 3.54 6.99
N ASP A 99 11.91 2.23 7.15
CA ASP A 99 12.87 1.42 6.39
C ASP A 99 12.27 0.99 5.06
N PHE A 100 10.99 0.65 5.03
CA PHE A 100 10.31 0.21 3.82
C PHE A 100 10.07 1.32 2.79
N LEU A 101 10.08 2.59 3.18
CA LEU A 101 9.94 3.72 2.26
C LEU A 101 11.27 4.18 1.65
N LYS A 102 12.40 3.71 2.15
CA LYS A 102 13.71 4.05 1.57
C LYS A 102 13.78 3.58 0.11
N ASN A 103 14.32 4.44 -0.75
CA ASN A 103 14.51 4.17 -2.18
C ASN A 103 13.18 3.86 -2.92
N SER A 104 12.05 4.36 -2.42
CA SER A 104 10.78 4.27 -3.13
C SER A 104 10.81 5.18 -4.36
N GLY A 105 10.58 4.61 -5.54
CA GLY A 105 10.43 5.38 -6.78
C GLY A 105 9.05 6.03 -6.89
N LEU A 106 8.03 5.43 -6.26
CA LEU A 106 6.67 5.98 -6.16
C LEU A 106 6.03 5.53 -4.85
N ALA A 107 5.46 6.46 -4.10
CA ALA A 107 4.63 6.18 -2.95
C ALA A 107 3.14 6.41 -3.29
N VAL A 108 2.32 5.41 -3.02
CA VAL A 108 0.87 5.44 -3.26
C VAL A 108 0.15 5.42 -1.91
N LEU A 109 -0.38 6.57 -1.52
CA LEU A 109 -1.22 6.71 -0.33
C LEU A 109 -2.65 6.25 -0.65
N VAL A 110 -3.18 5.31 0.09
CA VAL A 110 -4.55 4.82 -0.11
C VAL A 110 -5.43 5.23 1.07
N CYS A 111 -6.58 5.85 0.77
CA CYS A 111 -7.66 6.10 1.72
C CYS A 111 -8.96 5.45 1.23
N ASP A 112 -9.92 5.24 2.14
CA ASP A 112 -11.24 4.69 1.84
C ASP A 112 -12.29 5.76 1.47
N SER A 113 -11.82 6.98 1.23
CA SER A 113 -12.62 8.14 0.83
C SER A 113 -13.62 8.63 1.88
N THR A 114 -13.54 8.17 3.13
CA THR A 114 -14.29 8.78 4.22
C THR A 114 -13.54 9.98 4.81
N GLU A 115 -14.26 10.97 5.29
CA GLU A 115 -13.68 12.16 5.94
C GLU A 115 -12.68 11.81 7.06
N GLU A 116 -13.05 10.82 7.89
CA GLU A 116 -12.20 10.36 8.99
C GLU A 116 -10.91 9.71 8.49
N ASN A 117 -10.99 8.86 7.47
CA ASN A 117 -9.83 8.16 6.94
C ASN A 117 -8.90 9.11 6.18
N VAL A 118 -9.43 10.07 5.45
CA VAL A 118 -8.64 11.11 4.77
C VAL A 118 -7.81 11.92 5.79
N LYS A 119 -8.38 12.28 6.95
CA LYS A 119 -7.63 12.91 8.06
C LYS A 119 -6.49 12.03 8.58
N LYS A 120 -6.74 10.73 8.75
CA LYS A 120 -5.70 9.75 9.16
C LYS A 120 -4.62 9.61 8.09
N THR A 121 -5.01 9.62 6.82
CA THR A 121 -4.09 9.55 5.68
C THR A 121 -3.22 10.81 5.60
N LYS A 122 -3.78 12.00 5.88
CA LYS A 122 -2.99 13.24 6.01
C LYS A 122 -1.95 13.15 7.12
N ALA A 123 -2.32 12.61 8.29
CA ALA A 123 -1.38 12.41 9.39
C ALA A 123 -0.25 11.40 9.02
N ILE A 124 -0.55 10.39 8.21
CA ILE A 124 0.47 9.49 7.66
C ILE A 124 1.41 10.25 6.72
N LEU A 125 0.86 11.01 5.78
CA LEU A 125 1.64 11.83 4.86
C LEU A 125 2.61 12.76 5.61
N ASP A 126 2.11 13.49 6.59
CA ASP A 126 2.90 14.43 7.39
C ASP A 126 4.00 13.74 8.19
N ARG A 127 3.68 12.59 8.79
CA ARG A 127 4.64 11.81 9.59
C ARG A 127 5.78 11.25 8.75
N PHE A 128 5.51 10.82 7.54
CA PHE A 128 6.48 10.14 6.68
C PHE A 128 6.98 11.01 5.52
N ALA A 129 6.66 12.31 5.50
CA ALA A 129 7.03 13.25 4.43
C ALA A 129 8.51 13.18 4.05
N ASN A 130 9.40 13.09 5.05
CA ASN A 130 10.86 13.00 4.84
C ASN A 130 11.35 11.61 4.38
N ARG A 131 10.46 10.62 4.28
CA ARG A 131 10.78 9.23 3.90
C ARG A 131 10.08 8.81 2.62
N ILE A 132 8.89 9.35 2.38
CA ILE A 132 8.19 9.25 1.11
C ILE A 132 9.05 10.03 0.11
N GLY A 133 9.48 9.38 -0.97
CA GLY A 133 10.31 10.02 -2.01
C GLY A 133 9.62 11.23 -2.64
N SER A 134 10.27 11.84 -3.62
CA SER A 134 9.74 13.03 -4.32
C SER A 134 8.43 12.77 -5.07
N LYS A 135 8.16 11.51 -5.43
CA LYS A 135 6.95 11.11 -6.16
C LYS A 135 5.96 10.46 -5.20
N VAL A 136 4.85 11.16 -4.94
CA VAL A 136 3.75 10.67 -4.10
C VAL A 136 2.42 10.99 -4.76
N ILE A 137 1.54 10.00 -4.77
CA ILE A 137 0.14 10.14 -5.20
C ILE A 137 -0.80 9.61 -4.13
N ALA A 138 -2.08 9.95 -4.23
CA ALA A 138 -3.13 9.36 -3.41
C ALA A 138 -4.14 8.63 -4.28
N ILE A 139 -4.68 7.54 -3.74
CA ILE A 139 -5.82 6.82 -4.27
C ILE A 139 -6.99 6.99 -3.31
N ALA A 140 -8.02 7.70 -3.76
CA ALA A 140 -9.31 7.76 -3.10
C ALA A 140 -10.09 6.49 -3.48
N ASN A 141 -9.92 5.44 -2.67
CA ASN A 141 -10.49 4.13 -2.93
C ASN A 141 -11.92 4.01 -2.38
N LYS A 142 -12.61 2.93 -2.72
CA LYS A 142 -13.99 2.63 -2.33
C LYS A 142 -15.01 3.64 -2.86
N GLN A 143 -14.80 4.12 -4.08
CA GLN A 143 -15.73 5.01 -4.77
C GLN A 143 -17.08 4.36 -5.13
N ASP A 144 -17.21 3.06 -4.88
CA ASP A 144 -18.45 2.30 -4.94
C ASP A 144 -19.38 2.54 -3.74
N LEU A 145 -18.87 3.12 -2.65
CA LEU A 145 -19.64 3.35 -1.43
C LEU A 145 -20.34 4.71 -1.44
N PRO A 146 -21.58 4.79 -0.90
CA PRO A 146 -22.29 6.06 -0.77
C PRO A 146 -21.53 7.05 0.11
N GLY A 147 -21.47 8.30 -0.29
CA GLY A 147 -20.82 9.38 0.47
C GLY A 147 -19.30 9.37 0.39
N ALA A 148 -18.71 8.59 -0.51
CA ALA A 148 -17.27 8.66 -0.76
C ALA A 148 -16.87 10.06 -1.25
N LEU A 149 -15.82 10.64 -0.66
CA LEU A 149 -15.23 11.90 -1.10
C LEU A 149 -14.56 11.70 -2.46
N GLY A 150 -14.82 12.62 -3.40
CA GLY A 150 -14.19 12.60 -4.71
C GLY A 150 -12.71 12.96 -4.67
N ALA A 151 -11.99 12.69 -5.77
CA ALA A 151 -10.55 12.94 -5.88
C ALA A 151 -10.15 14.38 -5.56
N GLU A 152 -10.88 15.36 -6.08
CA GLU A 152 -10.57 16.79 -5.87
C GLU A 152 -10.66 17.18 -4.40
N GLU A 153 -11.68 16.68 -3.70
CA GLU A 153 -11.89 16.95 -2.29
C GLU A 153 -10.81 16.29 -1.42
N VAL A 154 -10.49 15.03 -1.71
CA VAL A 154 -9.39 14.31 -1.06
C VAL A 154 -8.06 15.00 -1.33
N GLN A 155 -7.77 15.39 -2.56
CA GLN A 155 -6.56 16.12 -2.94
C GLN A 155 -6.39 17.41 -2.14
N LYS A 156 -7.44 18.21 -2.03
CA LYS A 156 -7.43 19.44 -1.23
C LYS A 156 -7.12 19.16 0.23
N LYS A 157 -7.74 18.14 0.83
CA LYS A 157 -7.53 17.74 2.23
C LYS A 157 -6.14 17.19 2.47
N LEU A 158 -5.52 16.55 1.49
CA LEU A 158 -4.15 16.02 1.56
C LEU A 158 -3.07 17.08 1.25
N GLY A 159 -3.45 18.34 1.01
CA GLY A 159 -2.50 19.42 0.76
C GLY A 159 -2.02 19.49 -0.69
N GLY A 160 -2.85 19.10 -1.65
CA GLY A 160 -2.58 19.20 -3.09
C GLY A 160 -1.91 17.97 -3.72
N ILE A 161 -1.70 16.90 -2.96
CA ILE A 161 -1.18 15.64 -3.51
C ILE A 161 -2.13 15.13 -4.60
N ARG A 162 -1.57 14.87 -5.79
CA ARG A 162 -2.34 14.33 -6.92
C ARG A 162 -3.10 13.09 -6.52
N THR A 163 -4.41 13.11 -6.71
CA THR A 163 -5.32 12.09 -6.21
C THR A 163 -6.16 11.50 -7.34
N TYR A 164 -6.36 10.20 -7.32
CA TYR A 164 -7.15 9.45 -8.28
C TYR A 164 -8.25 8.66 -7.59
N GLU A 165 -9.46 8.68 -8.18
CA GLU A 165 -10.56 7.86 -7.74
C GLU A 165 -10.39 6.42 -8.18
N MET A 166 -10.70 5.48 -7.29
CA MET A 166 -10.62 4.06 -7.55
C MET A 166 -11.68 3.27 -6.75
N SER A 167 -12.05 2.13 -7.27
CA SER A 167 -12.75 1.09 -6.52
C SER A 167 -12.02 -0.22 -6.76
N ALA A 168 -11.30 -0.69 -5.76
CA ALA A 168 -10.45 -1.87 -5.88
C ALA A 168 -11.24 -3.17 -6.13
N ILE A 169 -12.55 -3.17 -5.93
CA ILE A 169 -13.44 -4.31 -6.19
C ILE A 169 -13.98 -4.33 -7.63
N ARG A 170 -13.69 -3.32 -8.44
CA ARG A 170 -14.14 -3.24 -9.82
C ARG A 170 -13.03 -3.69 -10.77
N ALA A 171 -13.13 -4.92 -11.27
CA ALA A 171 -12.12 -5.53 -12.14
C ALA A 171 -11.83 -4.73 -13.41
N GLU A 172 -12.84 -4.02 -13.95
CA GLU A 172 -12.70 -3.15 -15.11
C GLU A 172 -11.77 -1.95 -14.91
N LEU A 173 -11.49 -1.58 -13.66
CA LEU A 173 -10.55 -0.49 -13.33
C LEU A 173 -9.08 -0.91 -13.33
N LYS A 174 -8.77 -2.17 -13.59
CA LYS A 174 -7.40 -2.69 -13.63
C LYS A 174 -6.50 -1.90 -14.58
N GLU A 175 -6.92 -1.71 -15.81
CA GLU A 175 -6.12 -1.01 -16.81
C GLU A 175 -5.96 0.48 -16.47
N ARG A 176 -6.98 1.11 -15.90
CA ARG A 176 -6.89 2.47 -15.37
C ARG A 176 -5.84 2.59 -14.28
N MET A 177 -5.81 1.65 -13.33
CA MET A 177 -4.82 1.66 -12.26
C MET A 177 -3.39 1.49 -12.81
N LYS A 178 -3.20 0.63 -13.80
CA LYS A 178 -1.90 0.49 -14.47
C LYS A 178 -1.45 1.77 -15.17
N GLN A 179 -2.37 2.42 -15.91
CA GLN A 179 -2.10 3.70 -16.60
C GLN A 179 -1.69 4.80 -15.62
N ILE A 180 -2.36 4.88 -14.45
CA ILE A 180 -2.01 5.83 -13.39
C ILE A 180 -0.57 5.57 -12.92
N LEU A 181 -0.24 4.34 -12.57
CA LEU A 181 1.09 4.02 -12.08
C LEU A 181 2.17 4.25 -13.14
N GLU A 182 1.90 3.90 -14.39
CA GLU A 182 2.81 4.16 -15.51
C GLU A 182 3.08 5.65 -15.67
N TYR A 183 2.02 6.44 -15.77
CA TYR A 183 2.13 7.89 -15.93
C TYR A 183 2.95 8.52 -14.80
N GLU A 184 2.68 8.14 -13.55
CA GLU A 184 3.36 8.68 -12.38
C GLU A 184 4.81 8.18 -12.23
N MET A 185 5.13 7.00 -12.76
CA MET A 185 6.50 6.50 -12.78
C MET A 185 7.35 7.19 -13.86
N ASP A 186 6.75 7.55 -14.99
CA ASP A 186 7.45 8.13 -16.16
C ASP A 186 7.50 9.67 -16.11
N THR A 187 6.70 10.32 -15.28
CA THR A 187 6.73 11.78 -15.10
C THR A 187 7.88 12.15 -14.16
N ASP A 188 8.82 13.00 -14.62
CA ASP A 188 9.92 13.54 -13.81
C ASP A 188 9.46 14.63 -12.82
#